data_0ab1ecb18c73959c851b8035988a17a6
#
_entry.id   0ab1ecb18c73959c851b8035988a17a6
#
_cell.length_a   1.000
_cell.length_b   1.000
_cell.length_c   1.000
_cell.angle_alpha   90.00
_cell.angle_beta   90.00
_cell.angle_gamma   90.00
#
_symmetry.space_group_name_H-M   'P 1'
#
loop_
_entity.id
_entity.type
_entity.pdbx_description
1 polymer ?
#
loop_
_entity_poly.entity_id
_entity_poly.type
_entity_poly.pdbx_seq_one_letter_code
_entity_poly.pdbx_strand_id
1 'polypeptide(L)'
;MNYKKIIVGFALSLACLSVQQAGAEAFSKSKKKENVTAATSINWADASGKVSYSINATTAPVVKIALRMFSNDMKAVTGNEAKEKASANIQIYQLNQLTNKEFSAVEKLGAPLHKFITAKDAFYIGTRKGKIIVIGSDARGTAYAIMELSRMAGVSPMAGWNDLKPQTRQNLSTQVGTEKIEIPRIEFRGLALNGSKWMNQKNYSQLARLMLRLRANTLWQVDGKHEAAYNKAVTDSFDICI
;
A
#
# COMPACT_ATOMS: atom_id res chain seq x y z
N MET A 1 -16.90 68.00 40.38
CA MET A 1 -16.44 66.74 39.71
C MET A 1 -16.91 65.57 40.53
N ASN A 2 -17.68 64.68 39.95
CA ASN A 2 -18.53 63.75 40.66
C ASN A 2 -17.82 62.45 40.95
N TYR A 3 -17.22 62.28 42.12
CA TYR A 3 -16.43 61.13 42.56
C TYR A 3 -17.14 59.76 42.42
N LYS A 4 -18.45 59.76 42.43
CA LYS A 4 -19.27 58.54 42.24
C LYS A 4 -19.11 57.89 40.84
N LYS A 5 -18.83 58.69 39.80
CA LYS A 5 -18.59 58.15 38.43
C LYS A 5 -17.23 57.53 38.26
N ILE A 6 -16.21 57.96 39.05
CA ILE A 6 -14.84 57.43 39.00
C ILE A 6 -14.78 56.05 39.66
N ILE A 7 -15.49 55.85 40.77
CA ILE A 7 -15.55 54.58 41.50
C ILE A 7 -16.22 53.50 40.71
N VAL A 8 -17.31 53.83 39.96
CA VAL A 8 -17.99 52.83 39.07
C VAL A 8 -17.11 52.44 37.90
N GLY A 9 -16.35 53.36 37.35
CA GLY A 9 -15.42 53.04 36.26
C GLY A 9 -14.25 52.10 36.70
N PHE A 10 -13.74 52.30 37.94
CA PHE A 10 -12.68 51.46 38.50
C PHE A 10 -13.20 50.03 38.84
N ALA A 11 -14.43 49.92 39.36
CA ALA A 11 -15.02 48.65 39.68
C ALA A 11 -15.32 47.80 38.41
N LEU A 12 -15.75 48.44 37.30
CA LEU A 12 -15.94 47.76 36.03
C LEU A 12 -14.62 47.27 35.40
N SER A 13 -13.53 48.04 35.51
CA SER A 13 -12.21 47.64 35.00
C SER A 13 -11.60 46.46 35.76
N LEU A 14 -11.81 46.41 37.10
CA LEU A 14 -11.37 45.26 37.90
C LEU A 14 -12.18 43.99 37.59
N ALA A 15 -13.49 44.15 37.36
CA ALA A 15 -14.32 43.00 36.97
C ALA A 15 -13.95 42.41 35.61
N CYS A 16 -13.61 43.26 34.63
CA CYS A 16 -13.12 42.77 33.32
C CYS A 16 -11.75 42.07 33.43
N LEU A 17 -10.84 42.51 34.29
CA LEU A 17 -9.56 41.86 34.51
C LEU A 17 -9.74 40.48 35.19
N SER A 18 -10.67 40.33 36.13
CA SER A 18 -10.92 39.06 36.80
C SER A 18 -11.60 38.02 35.84
N VAL A 19 -12.46 38.48 34.93
CA VAL A 19 -13.11 37.60 33.92
C VAL A 19 -12.06 37.17 32.89
N GLN A 20 -11.12 38.03 32.49
CA GLN A 20 -10.06 37.63 31.57
C GLN A 20 -9.05 36.67 32.21
N GLN A 21 -8.74 36.79 33.49
CA GLN A 21 -7.88 35.82 34.19
C GLN A 21 -8.58 34.46 34.36
N ALA A 22 -9.87 34.43 34.72
CA ALA A 22 -10.62 33.24 34.85
C ALA A 22 -10.78 32.49 33.46
N GLY A 23 -10.99 33.26 32.39
CA GLY A 23 -11.02 32.74 31.03
C GLY A 23 -9.69 32.16 30.55
N ALA A 24 -8.57 32.84 30.91
CA ALA A 24 -7.23 32.38 30.57
C ALA A 24 -6.83 31.11 31.34
N GLU A 25 -7.21 31.02 32.62
CA GLU A 25 -6.99 29.80 33.41
C GLU A 25 -7.87 28.66 33.01
N ALA A 26 -9.14 28.88 32.60
CA ALA A 26 -10.01 27.88 32.07
C ALA A 26 -9.52 27.36 30.70
N PHE A 27 -9.02 28.24 29.83
CA PHE A 27 -8.41 27.87 28.56
C PHE A 27 -7.06 27.16 28.75
N SER A 28 -6.28 27.51 29.75
CA SER A 28 -5.03 26.81 30.10
C SER A 28 -5.29 25.45 30.73
N LYS A 29 -6.36 25.29 31.52
CA LYS A 29 -6.74 23.98 32.10
C LYS A 29 -7.42 23.04 31.13
N SER A 30 -8.04 23.55 30.05
CA SER A 30 -8.59 22.71 28.99
C SER A 30 -7.54 22.16 28.01
N LYS A 31 -6.33 22.68 28.02
CA LYS A 31 -5.15 22.01 27.46
C LYS A 31 -4.63 20.88 28.38
N LYS A 32 -5.55 20.14 28.99
CA LYS A 32 -5.26 18.83 29.54
C LYS A 32 -4.87 17.98 28.35
N LYS A 33 -3.51 17.78 28.20
CA LYS A 33 -2.90 16.71 27.44
C LYS A 33 -3.93 15.81 26.74
N GLU A 34 -4.30 16.12 25.51
CA GLU A 34 -4.48 15.07 24.57
C GLU A 34 -3.12 14.33 24.59
N ASN A 35 -3.06 13.24 25.30
CA ASN A 35 -2.10 12.22 24.99
C ASN A 35 -2.45 11.81 23.56
N VAL A 36 -1.88 12.51 22.60
CA VAL A 36 -1.70 11.97 21.25
C VAL A 36 -0.85 10.75 21.51
N THR A 37 -1.53 9.64 21.74
CA THR A 37 -0.91 8.33 21.75
C THR A 37 -0.21 8.28 20.41
N ALA A 38 1.11 8.34 20.41
CA ALA A 38 1.91 8.31 19.20
C ALA A 38 1.36 7.15 18.36
N ALA A 39 0.90 7.43 17.15
CA ALA A 39 0.27 6.44 16.31
C ALA A 39 1.23 5.26 16.22
N THR A 40 0.87 4.15 16.83
CA THR A 40 1.72 2.97 16.87
C THR A 40 1.85 2.50 15.44
N SER A 41 3.06 2.41 14.91
CA SER A 41 3.32 1.95 13.56
C SER A 41 4.01 0.58 13.58
N ILE A 42 3.79 -0.21 12.55
CA ILE A 42 4.43 -1.50 12.34
C ILE A 42 5.59 -1.28 11.37
N ASN A 43 6.80 -1.59 11.81
CA ASN A 43 7.99 -1.52 10.97
C ASN A 43 7.97 -2.66 9.93
N TRP A 44 8.38 -2.36 8.69
CA TRP A 44 8.52 -3.34 7.62
C TRP A 44 9.79 -4.18 7.78
N ALA A 45 10.81 -3.61 8.42
CA ALA A 45 12.06 -4.30 8.67
C ALA A 45 11.94 -5.29 9.83
N ASP A 46 12.68 -6.38 9.73
CA ASP A 46 12.90 -7.34 10.79
C ASP A 46 14.01 -6.85 11.77
N ALA A 47 14.38 -7.69 12.73
CA ALA A 47 15.44 -7.40 13.70
C ALA A 47 16.81 -7.14 13.06
N SER A 48 17.03 -7.55 11.79
CA SER A 48 18.28 -7.26 11.05
C SER A 48 18.26 -5.91 10.32
N GLY A 49 17.18 -5.13 10.48
CA GLY A 49 16.99 -3.85 9.80
C GLY A 49 16.63 -3.98 8.30
N LYS A 50 16.28 -5.19 7.83
CA LYS A 50 15.94 -5.45 6.43
C LYS A 50 14.46 -5.72 6.27
N VAL A 51 13.86 -5.20 5.19
CA VAL A 51 12.47 -5.50 4.85
C VAL A 51 12.34 -6.99 4.59
N SER A 52 11.34 -7.61 5.23
CA SER A 52 11.06 -9.02 5.05
C SER A 52 9.57 -9.28 4.90
N TYR A 53 9.21 -10.36 4.21
CA TYR A 53 7.84 -10.81 4.00
C TYR A 53 7.76 -12.32 4.18
N SER A 54 6.59 -12.81 4.54
CA SER A 54 6.22 -14.23 4.41
C SER A 54 5.08 -14.34 3.41
N ILE A 55 5.03 -15.46 2.69
CA ILE A 55 3.97 -15.74 1.74
C ILE A 55 3.57 -17.21 1.84
N ASN A 56 2.26 -17.52 1.77
CA ASN A 56 1.82 -18.88 1.61
C ASN A 56 2.31 -19.42 0.25
N ALA A 57 2.57 -20.71 0.18
CA ALA A 57 3.12 -21.35 -1.02
C ALA A 57 2.28 -20.99 -2.26
N THR A 58 2.95 -20.42 -3.26
CA THR A 58 2.34 -20.11 -4.54
C THR A 58 3.28 -20.48 -5.68
N THR A 59 2.72 -21.04 -6.74
CA THR A 59 3.44 -21.38 -7.97
C THR A 59 3.20 -20.37 -9.08
N ALA A 60 2.24 -19.45 -8.92
CA ALA A 60 1.85 -18.49 -9.94
C ALA A 60 3.02 -17.60 -10.39
N PRO A 61 3.37 -17.59 -11.68
CA PRO A 61 4.50 -16.82 -12.20
C PRO A 61 4.39 -15.33 -11.90
N VAL A 62 3.19 -14.74 -12.05
CA VAL A 62 2.95 -13.31 -11.82
C VAL A 62 3.28 -12.90 -10.38
N VAL A 63 2.98 -13.74 -9.40
CA VAL A 63 3.31 -13.46 -7.98
C VAL A 63 4.80 -13.51 -7.76
N LYS A 64 5.52 -14.48 -8.35
CA LYS A 64 6.99 -14.55 -8.29
C LYS A 64 7.64 -13.33 -8.93
N ILE A 65 7.10 -12.85 -10.05
CA ILE A 65 7.55 -11.62 -10.71
C ILE A 65 7.32 -10.42 -9.80
N ALA A 66 6.13 -10.28 -9.23
CA ALA A 66 5.81 -9.19 -8.31
C ALA A 66 6.73 -9.16 -7.09
N LEU A 67 7.02 -10.31 -6.47
CA LEU A 67 7.97 -10.42 -5.35
C LEU A 67 9.38 -9.99 -5.74
N ARG A 68 9.85 -10.38 -6.93
CA ARG A 68 11.15 -9.96 -7.44
C ARG A 68 11.20 -8.45 -7.71
N MET A 69 10.13 -7.90 -8.29
CA MET A 69 10.00 -6.45 -8.48
C MET A 69 10.01 -5.72 -7.13
N PHE A 70 9.25 -6.19 -6.15
CA PHE A 70 9.22 -5.64 -4.80
C PHE A 70 10.60 -5.69 -4.13
N SER A 71 11.32 -6.81 -4.24
CA SER A 71 12.67 -6.95 -3.69
C SER A 71 13.63 -5.90 -4.29
N ASN A 72 13.60 -5.71 -5.61
CA ASN A 72 14.40 -4.68 -6.30
C ASN A 72 13.98 -3.26 -5.89
N ASP A 73 12.68 -3.02 -5.71
CA ASP A 73 12.15 -1.74 -5.25
C ASP A 73 12.65 -1.42 -3.83
N MET A 74 12.64 -2.42 -2.94
CA MET A 74 13.17 -2.26 -1.59
C MET A 74 14.68 -2.00 -1.59
N LYS A 75 15.42 -2.62 -2.50
CA LYS A 75 16.85 -2.31 -2.71
C LYS A 75 17.06 -0.85 -3.12
N ALA A 76 16.23 -0.34 -4.02
CA ALA A 76 16.30 1.06 -4.45
C ALA A 76 15.91 2.05 -3.35
N VAL A 77 14.96 1.70 -2.47
CA VAL A 77 14.45 2.57 -1.40
C VAL A 77 15.32 2.49 -0.15
N THR A 78 15.73 1.28 0.28
CA THR A 78 16.38 1.04 1.59
C THR A 78 17.84 0.64 1.48
N GLY A 79 18.35 0.42 0.27
CA GLY A 79 19.67 -0.16 0.03
C GLY A 79 19.75 -1.69 0.17
N ASN A 80 18.68 -2.35 0.64
CA ASN A 80 18.63 -3.78 0.87
C ASN A 80 17.45 -4.43 0.15
N GLU A 81 17.69 -5.60 -0.45
CA GLU A 81 16.65 -6.43 -1.03
C GLU A 81 15.70 -6.96 0.06
N ALA A 82 14.38 -6.95 -0.22
CA ALA A 82 13.42 -7.63 0.63
C ALA A 82 13.62 -9.15 0.51
N LYS A 83 13.51 -9.86 1.65
CA LYS A 83 13.71 -11.32 1.70
C LYS A 83 12.51 -12.02 2.33
N GLU A 84 12.26 -13.23 1.87
CA GLU A 84 11.27 -14.11 2.47
C GLU A 84 11.76 -14.64 3.82
N LYS A 85 10.92 -14.52 4.86
CA LYS A 85 11.16 -15.03 6.21
C LYS A 85 9.84 -15.38 6.87
N ALA A 86 9.75 -16.54 7.51
CA ALA A 86 8.52 -17.00 8.17
C ALA A 86 8.04 -16.04 9.28
N SER A 87 8.97 -15.38 9.99
CA SER A 87 8.66 -14.45 11.08
C SER A 87 8.48 -13.00 10.67
N ALA A 88 8.34 -12.74 9.37
CA ALA A 88 8.24 -11.38 8.83
C ALA A 88 7.06 -10.57 9.39
N ASN A 89 7.21 -9.24 9.39
CA ASN A 89 6.14 -8.32 9.75
C ASN A 89 5.10 -8.16 8.63
N ILE A 90 5.48 -8.37 7.37
CA ILE A 90 4.58 -8.40 6.22
C ILE A 90 4.22 -9.85 5.94
N GLN A 91 2.93 -10.17 6.02
CA GLN A 91 2.41 -11.51 5.74
C GLN A 91 1.48 -11.45 4.53
N ILE A 92 1.82 -12.22 3.49
CA ILE A 92 1.13 -12.21 2.21
C ILE A 92 0.38 -13.52 2.03
N TYR A 93 -0.89 -13.44 1.63
CA TYR A 93 -1.77 -14.58 1.42
C TYR A 93 -2.47 -14.48 0.06
N GLN A 94 -2.57 -15.62 -0.62
CA GLN A 94 -3.37 -15.77 -1.84
C GLN A 94 -4.56 -16.67 -1.51
N LEU A 95 -5.78 -16.11 -1.45
CA LEU A 95 -6.96 -16.80 -0.90
C LEU A 95 -7.29 -18.11 -1.61
N ASN A 96 -7.25 -18.11 -2.95
CA ASN A 96 -7.62 -19.29 -3.75
C ASN A 96 -6.58 -20.44 -3.70
N GLN A 97 -5.49 -20.28 -2.93
CA GLN A 97 -4.48 -21.31 -2.71
C GLN A 97 -4.38 -21.73 -1.24
N LEU A 98 -5.18 -21.16 -0.35
CA LEU A 98 -5.18 -21.54 1.05
C LEU A 98 -5.88 -22.89 1.27
N THR A 99 -5.28 -23.71 2.11
CA THR A 99 -5.98 -24.85 2.69
C THR A 99 -7.08 -24.37 3.67
N ASN A 100 -8.06 -25.19 3.97
CA ASN A 100 -9.13 -24.84 4.93
C ASN A 100 -8.57 -24.37 6.30
N LYS A 101 -7.47 -24.97 6.75
CA LYS A 101 -6.79 -24.61 8.01
C LYS A 101 -6.17 -23.22 7.92
N GLU A 102 -5.49 -22.92 6.82
CA GLU A 102 -4.89 -21.60 6.57
C GLU A 102 -5.95 -20.53 6.40
N PHE A 103 -7.01 -20.82 5.65
CA PHE A 103 -8.14 -19.91 5.47
C PHE A 103 -8.75 -19.54 6.83
N SER A 104 -9.04 -20.51 7.68
CA SER A 104 -9.55 -20.27 9.05
C SER A 104 -8.57 -19.43 9.89
N ALA A 105 -7.26 -19.59 9.68
CA ALA A 105 -6.26 -18.78 10.37
C ALA A 105 -6.28 -17.34 9.89
N VAL A 106 -6.39 -17.10 8.57
CA VAL A 106 -6.49 -15.76 7.97
C VAL A 106 -7.79 -15.06 8.38
N GLU A 107 -8.91 -15.78 8.39
CA GLU A 107 -10.21 -15.25 8.85
C GLU A 107 -10.11 -14.75 10.31
N LYS A 108 -9.44 -15.47 11.18
CA LYS A 108 -9.20 -15.07 12.59
C LYS A 108 -8.32 -13.84 12.75
N LEU A 109 -7.64 -13.37 11.70
CA LEU A 109 -6.94 -12.09 11.69
C LEU A 109 -7.92 -10.91 11.67
N GLY A 110 -9.19 -11.13 11.30
CA GLY A 110 -10.22 -10.10 11.25
C GLY A 110 -10.13 -9.20 10.01
N ALA A 111 -9.53 -9.70 8.92
CA ALA A 111 -9.62 -9.04 7.62
C ALA A 111 -11.04 -9.21 7.05
N PRO A 112 -11.61 -8.20 6.36
CA PRO A 112 -12.99 -8.24 5.87
C PRO A 112 -13.10 -9.07 4.57
N LEU A 113 -12.79 -10.37 4.63
CA LEU A 113 -12.72 -11.28 3.49
C LEU A 113 -14.01 -11.32 2.68
N HIS A 114 -15.18 -11.25 3.36
CA HIS A 114 -16.50 -11.25 2.73
C HIS A 114 -16.70 -10.16 1.66
N LYS A 115 -15.91 -9.08 1.72
CA LYS A 115 -16.01 -7.97 0.77
C LYS A 115 -15.36 -8.26 -0.57
N PHE A 116 -14.39 -9.16 -0.64
CA PHE A 116 -13.59 -9.34 -1.85
C PHE A 116 -13.23 -10.79 -2.20
N ILE A 117 -13.62 -11.78 -1.38
CA ILE A 117 -13.23 -13.18 -1.58
C ILE A 117 -13.66 -13.75 -2.94
N THR A 118 -14.79 -13.30 -3.50
CA THR A 118 -15.30 -13.75 -4.81
C THR A 118 -14.92 -12.82 -5.95
N ALA A 119 -14.28 -11.69 -5.65
CA ALA A 119 -13.91 -10.70 -6.65
C ALA A 119 -12.61 -11.10 -7.35
N LYS A 120 -12.55 -10.94 -8.66
CA LYS A 120 -11.33 -11.11 -9.43
C LYS A 120 -10.38 -9.94 -9.23
N ASP A 121 -9.07 -10.20 -9.22
CA ASP A 121 -8.01 -9.18 -9.15
C ASP A 121 -8.08 -8.28 -7.91
N ALA A 122 -8.82 -8.67 -6.88
CA ALA A 122 -9.03 -7.87 -5.68
C ALA A 122 -7.95 -8.13 -4.64
N PHE A 123 -7.73 -7.13 -3.78
CA PHE A 123 -6.80 -7.30 -2.66
C PHE A 123 -7.17 -6.46 -1.44
N TYR A 124 -6.58 -6.85 -0.33
CA TYR A 124 -6.62 -6.19 0.96
C TYR A 124 -5.20 -5.96 1.48
N ILE A 125 -4.96 -4.79 2.07
CA ILE A 125 -3.76 -4.50 2.88
C ILE A 125 -4.23 -3.84 4.17
N GLY A 126 -3.83 -4.37 5.30
CA GLY A 126 -4.18 -3.79 6.59
C GLY A 126 -3.28 -4.23 7.72
N THR A 127 -3.42 -3.57 8.87
CA THR A 127 -2.65 -3.92 10.07
C THR A 127 -3.52 -4.73 11.03
N ARG A 128 -3.09 -5.94 11.37
CA ARG A 128 -3.78 -6.85 12.29
C ARG A 128 -2.77 -7.55 13.20
N LYS A 129 -3.07 -7.62 14.49
CA LYS A 129 -2.24 -8.34 15.47
C LYS A 129 -0.74 -8.02 15.41
N GLY A 130 -0.39 -6.75 15.22
CA GLY A 130 1.01 -6.31 15.14
C GLY A 130 1.72 -6.69 13.83
N LYS A 131 0.99 -7.11 12.79
CA LYS A 131 1.50 -7.47 11.47
C LYS A 131 0.82 -6.66 10.38
N ILE A 132 1.49 -6.53 9.25
CA ILE A 132 0.94 -6.01 8.01
C ILE A 132 0.43 -7.21 7.21
N ILE A 133 -0.88 -7.28 7.05
CA ILE A 133 -1.55 -8.40 6.38
C ILE A 133 -1.91 -7.96 4.97
N VAL A 134 -1.45 -8.74 4.01
CA VAL A 134 -1.65 -8.53 2.58
C VAL A 134 -2.37 -9.75 2.02
N ILE A 135 -3.52 -9.56 1.42
CA ILE A 135 -4.34 -10.67 0.94
C ILE A 135 -4.79 -10.37 -0.49
N GLY A 136 -4.47 -11.24 -1.44
CA GLY A 136 -5.06 -11.23 -2.77
C GLY A 136 -6.17 -12.27 -2.90
N SER A 137 -7.23 -11.96 -3.62
CA SER A 137 -8.31 -12.93 -3.93
C SER A 137 -7.79 -14.07 -4.82
N ASP A 138 -6.90 -13.75 -5.73
CA ASP A 138 -6.27 -14.63 -6.72
C ASP A 138 -4.81 -14.25 -6.97
N ALA A 139 -4.18 -14.82 -8.00
CA ALA A 139 -2.78 -14.57 -8.31
C ALA A 139 -2.51 -13.11 -8.71
N ARG A 140 -3.37 -12.52 -9.58
CA ARG A 140 -3.22 -11.11 -9.98
C ARG A 140 -3.51 -10.16 -8.84
N GLY A 141 -4.58 -10.39 -8.06
CA GLY A 141 -4.87 -9.61 -6.87
C GLY A 141 -3.71 -9.61 -5.87
N THR A 142 -3.07 -10.77 -5.66
CA THR A 142 -1.86 -10.88 -4.82
C THR A 142 -0.70 -10.08 -5.40
N ALA A 143 -0.45 -10.18 -6.70
CA ALA A 143 0.61 -9.43 -7.36
C ALA A 143 0.36 -7.92 -7.31
N TYR A 144 -0.88 -7.46 -7.48
CA TYR A 144 -1.25 -6.05 -7.34
C TYR A 144 -1.06 -5.54 -5.91
N ALA A 145 -1.40 -6.35 -4.90
CA ALA A 145 -1.15 -6.01 -3.51
C ALA A 145 0.35 -5.83 -3.22
N ILE A 146 1.19 -6.70 -3.78
CA ILE A 146 2.66 -6.59 -3.66
C ILE A 146 3.16 -5.30 -4.34
N MET A 147 2.65 -4.94 -5.52
CA MET A 147 3.00 -3.67 -6.17
C MET A 147 2.47 -2.46 -5.40
N GLU A 148 1.36 -2.61 -4.68
CA GLU A 148 0.88 -1.57 -3.78
C GLU A 148 1.82 -1.34 -2.59
N LEU A 149 2.45 -2.39 -2.04
CA LEU A 149 3.51 -2.21 -1.04
C LEU A 149 4.67 -1.38 -1.61
N SER A 150 5.11 -1.65 -2.85
CA SER A 150 6.12 -0.83 -3.53
C SER A 150 5.69 0.65 -3.60
N ARG A 151 4.43 0.92 -3.97
CA ARG A 151 3.88 2.27 -4.02
C ARG A 151 3.84 2.94 -2.63
N MET A 152 3.45 2.20 -1.58
CA MET A 152 3.47 2.67 -0.19
C MET A 152 4.90 3.00 0.29
N ALA A 153 5.90 2.29 -0.21
CA ALA A 153 7.31 2.60 0.04
C ALA A 153 7.81 3.84 -0.74
N GLY A 154 6.99 4.41 -1.63
CA GLY A 154 7.31 5.61 -2.39
C GLY A 154 7.88 5.33 -3.78
N VAL A 155 7.74 4.09 -4.29
CA VAL A 155 8.14 3.75 -5.67
C VAL A 155 7.03 4.16 -6.64
N SER A 156 7.38 4.96 -7.63
CA SER A 156 6.45 5.37 -8.69
C SER A 156 5.98 4.15 -9.51
N PRO A 157 4.70 4.08 -9.92
CA PRO A 157 4.26 3.08 -10.90
C PRO A 157 5.04 3.15 -12.21
N MET A 158 5.56 4.33 -12.57
CA MET A 158 6.38 4.56 -13.77
C MET A 158 7.85 4.17 -13.57
N ALA A 159 8.24 3.54 -12.45
CA ALA A 159 9.60 3.09 -12.23
C ALA A 159 10.06 2.15 -13.35
N GLY A 160 11.20 2.46 -13.96
CA GLY A 160 11.71 1.77 -15.12
C GLY A 160 11.28 2.31 -16.48
N TRP A 161 10.35 3.30 -16.51
CA TRP A 161 9.94 4.04 -17.72
C TRP A 161 10.46 5.46 -17.77
N ASN A 162 10.82 6.01 -16.63
CA ASN A 162 11.43 7.32 -16.50
C ASN A 162 12.69 7.23 -15.63
N ASP A 163 13.45 8.30 -15.59
CA ASP A 163 14.69 8.39 -14.82
C ASP A 163 14.45 8.71 -13.34
N LEU A 164 13.19 8.76 -12.89
CA LEU A 164 12.85 9.05 -11.50
C LEU A 164 13.23 7.87 -10.62
N LYS A 165 14.17 8.10 -9.74
CA LYS A 165 14.54 7.16 -8.68
C LYS A 165 13.68 7.40 -7.45
N PRO A 166 13.29 6.35 -6.71
CA PRO A 166 12.60 6.53 -5.44
C PRO A 166 13.53 7.22 -4.44
N GLN A 167 12.94 8.01 -3.54
CA GLN A 167 13.70 8.58 -2.42
C GLN A 167 14.18 7.48 -1.48
N THR A 168 15.45 7.56 -1.08
CA THR A 168 16.00 6.63 -0.09
C THR A 168 15.36 6.85 1.27
N ARG A 169 14.94 5.77 1.93
CA ARG A 169 14.34 5.76 3.26
C ARG A 169 14.95 4.65 4.09
N GLN A 170 15.43 4.96 5.27
CA GLN A 170 15.98 3.95 6.19
C GLN A 170 14.87 3.17 6.90
N ASN A 171 13.76 3.82 7.21
CA ASN A 171 12.66 3.22 7.95
C ASN A 171 11.36 3.27 7.15
N LEU A 172 10.80 2.10 6.87
CA LEU A 172 9.47 1.94 6.32
C LEU A 172 8.54 1.40 7.40
N SER A 173 7.42 2.06 7.60
CA SER A 173 6.41 1.63 8.57
C SER A 173 5.00 1.88 8.06
N THR A 174 4.05 1.11 8.58
CA THR A 174 2.62 1.28 8.33
C THR A 174 1.93 1.58 9.66
N GLN A 175 1.11 2.62 9.68
CA GLN A 175 0.35 3.01 10.88
C GLN A 175 -0.65 1.92 11.26
N VAL A 176 -0.77 1.64 12.56
CA VAL A 176 -1.82 0.75 13.07
C VAL A 176 -3.19 1.35 12.75
N GLY A 177 -4.11 0.50 12.31
CA GLY A 177 -5.43 0.92 11.82
C GLY A 177 -5.46 1.18 10.31
N THR A 178 -4.31 1.14 9.61
CA THR A 178 -4.32 1.19 8.14
C THR A 178 -5.15 0.04 7.59
N GLU A 179 -6.06 0.37 6.68
CA GLU A 179 -6.90 -0.60 5.98
C GLU A 179 -7.17 -0.12 4.55
N LYS A 180 -6.85 -0.94 3.57
CA LYS A 180 -7.09 -0.70 2.16
C LYS A 180 -7.70 -1.94 1.53
N ILE A 181 -8.85 -1.77 0.89
CA ILE A 181 -9.47 -2.79 0.03
C ILE A 181 -9.54 -2.21 -1.37
N GLU A 182 -9.16 -2.99 -2.35
CA GLU A 182 -9.32 -2.62 -3.73
C GLU A 182 -9.98 -3.76 -4.51
N ILE A 183 -11.10 -3.43 -5.14
CA ILE A 183 -11.91 -4.33 -5.97
C ILE A 183 -12.09 -3.64 -7.31
N PRO A 184 -11.49 -4.16 -8.39
CA PRO A 184 -11.68 -3.58 -9.71
C PRO A 184 -13.14 -3.64 -10.15
N ARG A 185 -13.67 -2.51 -10.63
CA ARG A 185 -15.03 -2.42 -11.15
C ARG A 185 -15.15 -2.86 -12.61
N ILE A 186 -14.03 -2.80 -13.34
CA ILE A 186 -13.94 -3.16 -14.76
C ILE A 186 -13.06 -4.40 -14.87
N GLU A 187 -13.56 -5.43 -15.53
CA GLU A 187 -12.86 -6.70 -15.67
C GLU A 187 -11.60 -6.56 -16.54
N PHE A 188 -11.72 -5.97 -17.73
CA PHE A 188 -10.60 -5.81 -18.66
C PHE A 188 -10.05 -4.37 -18.60
N ARG A 189 -8.80 -4.25 -18.22
CA ARG A 189 -8.10 -2.97 -18.01
C ARG A 189 -6.76 -3.04 -18.71
N GLY A 190 -6.55 -2.25 -19.75
CA GLY A 190 -5.31 -2.41 -20.47
C GLY A 190 -5.04 -1.40 -21.57
N LEU A 191 -4.23 -1.80 -22.49
CA LEU A 191 -3.72 -0.99 -23.59
C LEU A 191 -3.99 -1.68 -24.92
N ALA A 192 -4.26 -0.87 -25.96
CA ALA A 192 -4.26 -1.32 -27.34
C ALA A 192 -2.90 -0.98 -27.97
N LEU A 193 -2.25 -1.97 -28.56
CA LEU A 193 -1.00 -1.78 -29.30
C LEU A 193 -1.29 -1.83 -30.79
N ASN A 194 -0.87 -0.82 -31.52
CA ASN A 194 -0.95 -0.78 -32.96
C ASN A 194 0.47 -0.87 -33.54
N GLY A 195 0.79 -2.03 -34.13
CA GLY A 195 1.89 -2.33 -35.02
C GLY A 195 3.22 -1.63 -34.80
N SER A 196 3.76 -1.59 -33.58
CA SER A 196 4.96 -0.84 -33.33
C SER A 196 6.23 -1.66 -33.55
N LYS A 197 7.06 -1.24 -34.52
CA LYS A 197 8.36 -1.85 -34.82
C LYS A 197 9.34 -1.84 -33.64
N TRP A 198 9.09 -1.02 -32.60
CA TRP A 198 9.94 -0.96 -31.39
C TRP A 198 9.64 -2.07 -30.38
N MET A 199 8.57 -2.83 -30.57
CA MET A 199 8.18 -3.93 -29.67
C MET A 199 9.07 -5.16 -29.88
N ASN A 200 10.09 -5.25 -29.10
CA ASN A 200 10.92 -6.46 -28.93
C ASN A 200 10.67 -7.09 -27.55
N GLN A 201 11.25 -8.26 -27.27
CA GLN A 201 11.07 -8.98 -26.02
C GLN A 201 11.35 -8.12 -24.77
N LYS A 202 12.39 -7.29 -24.81
CA LYS A 202 12.76 -6.40 -23.69
C LYS A 202 11.68 -5.37 -23.43
N ASN A 203 11.24 -4.67 -24.48
CA ASN A 203 10.22 -3.62 -24.37
C ASN A 203 8.88 -4.21 -23.96
N TYR A 204 8.54 -5.39 -24.46
CA TYR A 204 7.31 -6.09 -24.09
C TYR A 204 7.30 -6.48 -22.61
N SER A 205 8.40 -7.03 -22.11
CA SER A 205 8.55 -7.33 -20.67
C SER A 205 8.51 -6.08 -19.79
N GLN A 206 9.05 -4.95 -20.28
CA GLN A 206 9.00 -3.68 -19.58
C GLN A 206 7.57 -3.13 -19.54
N LEU A 207 6.83 -3.23 -20.64
CA LEU A 207 5.41 -2.87 -20.69
C LEU A 207 4.59 -3.72 -19.73
N ALA A 208 4.78 -5.04 -19.71
CA ALA A 208 4.08 -5.94 -18.79
C ALA A 208 4.34 -5.58 -17.31
N ARG A 209 5.56 -5.18 -16.95
CA ARG A 209 5.87 -4.68 -15.61
C ARG A 209 5.15 -3.37 -15.28
N LEU A 210 5.04 -2.45 -16.23
CA LEU A 210 4.26 -1.23 -16.07
C LEU A 210 2.78 -1.56 -15.87
N MET A 211 2.22 -2.43 -16.70
CA MET A 211 0.84 -2.88 -16.59
C MET A 211 0.55 -3.47 -15.21
N LEU A 212 1.44 -4.32 -14.69
CA LEU A 212 1.32 -4.89 -13.37
C LEU A 212 1.28 -3.80 -12.27
N ARG A 213 2.16 -2.80 -12.35
CA ARG A 213 2.17 -1.67 -11.39
C ARG A 213 0.91 -0.81 -11.48
N LEU A 214 0.33 -0.66 -12.66
CA LEU A 214 -0.89 0.10 -12.92
C LEU A 214 -2.17 -0.75 -12.78
N ARG A 215 -2.05 -2.04 -12.44
CA ARG A 215 -3.17 -2.98 -12.27
C ARG A 215 -3.94 -3.22 -13.56
N ALA A 216 -3.24 -3.12 -14.69
CA ALA A 216 -3.78 -3.51 -15.98
C ALA A 216 -3.58 -5.02 -16.20
N ASN A 217 -4.54 -5.65 -16.85
CA ASN A 217 -4.57 -7.08 -17.08
C ASN A 217 -4.85 -7.47 -18.54
N THR A 218 -4.97 -6.50 -19.44
CA THR A 218 -5.37 -6.76 -20.83
C THR A 218 -4.46 -6.01 -21.79
N LEU A 219 -4.02 -6.71 -22.82
CA LEU A 219 -3.25 -6.15 -23.91
C LEU A 219 -3.91 -6.51 -25.23
N TRP A 220 -4.46 -5.52 -25.91
CA TRP A 220 -5.09 -5.72 -27.20
C TRP A 220 -4.11 -5.41 -28.33
N GLN A 221 -3.86 -6.41 -29.18
CA GLN A 221 -3.06 -6.24 -30.40
C GLN A 221 -3.99 -6.01 -31.60
N VAL A 222 -3.87 -4.82 -32.19
CA VAL A 222 -4.83 -4.37 -33.24
C VAL A 222 -4.57 -5.05 -34.59
N ASP A 223 -3.33 -5.46 -34.88
CA ASP A 223 -2.94 -5.95 -36.21
C ASP A 223 -2.76 -7.47 -36.35
N GLY A 224 -2.97 -8.23 -35.30
CA GLY A 224 -2.95 -9.70 -35.31
C GLY A 224 -1.67 -10.38 -35.84
N LYS A 225 -0.69 -9.59 -36.27
CA LYS A 225 0.51 -10.07 -36.98
C LYS A 225 1.71 -10.38 -36.11
N HIS A 226 1.64 -10.13 -34.80
CA HIS A 226 2.81 -10.19 -33.91
C HIS A 226 2.63 -11.14 -32.72
N GLU A 227 2.09 -12.31 -32.95
CA GLU A 227 2.22 -13.41 -32.00
C GLU A 227 3.64 -14.02 -32.06
N ALA A 228 4.64 -13.23 -31.79
CA ALA A 228 5.94 -13.82 -31.54
C ALA A 228 5.85 -14.67 -30.25
N ALA A 229 6.47 -15.83 -30.22
CA ALA A 229 6.44 -16.76 -29.08
C ALA A 229 6.84 -16.08 -27.74
N TYR A 230 7.67 -15.06 -27.80
CA TYR A 230 8.05 -14.28 -26.62
C TYR A 230 6.91 -13.42 -26.06
N ASN A 231 5.99 -12.93 -26.92
CA ASN A 231 4.85 -12.14 -26.45
C ASN A 231 3.94 -13.01 -25.60
N LYS A 232 3.63 -14.21 -26.08
CA LYS A 232 2.84 -15.19 -25.34
C LYS A 232 3.52 -15.58 -24.03
N ALA A 233 4.82 -15.88 -24.04
CA ALA A 233 5.55 -16.22 -22.83
C ALA A 233 5.53 -15.10 -21.78
N VAL A 234 5.58 -13.83 -22.21
CA VAL A 234 5.48 -12.68 -21.31
C VAL A 234 4.04 -12.54 -20.78
N THR A 235 3.03 -12.56 -21.64
CA THR A 235 1.64 -12.39 -21.20
C THR A 235 1.20 -13.51 -20.26
N ASP A 236 1.56 -14.76 -20.56
CA ASP A 236 1.29 -15.90 -19.67
C ASP A 236 1.99 -15.74 -18.31
N SER A 237 3.25 -15.26 -18.30
CA SER A 237 4.01 -15.06 -17.07
C SER A 237 3.45 -13.96 -16.19
N PHE A 238 2.86 -12.91 -16.79
CA PHE A 238 2.26 -11.78 -16.10
C PHE A 238 0.74 -11.93 -15.91
N ASP A 239 0.17 -13.05 -16.37
CA ASP A 239 -1.27 -13.32 -16.34
C ASP A 239 -2.07 -12.20 -17.05
N ILE A 240 -1.61 -11.80 -18.23
CA ILE A 240 -2.23 -10.76 -19.07
C ILE A 240 -3.11 -11.44 -20.13
N CYS A 241 -4.36 -10.97 -20.22
CA CYS A 241 -5.28 -11.36 -21.29
C CYS A 241 -4.88 -10.68 -22.62
N ILE A 242 -4.93 -11.41 -23.73
CA ILE A 242 -4.70 -10.89 -25.09
C ILE A 242 -6.04 -10.87 -25.85
#